data_43a04d3c98e1da6f5eb1724add49da02
#
_entry.id   43a04d3c98e1da6f5eb1724add49da02
#
_cell.length_a   1.000
_cell.length_b   1.000
_cell.length_c   1.000
_cell.angle_alpha   90.00
_cell.angle_beta   90.00
_cell.angle_gamma   90.00
#
_symmetry.space_group_name_H-M   'P 1'
#
loop_
_entity.id
_entity.type
_entity.pdbx_description
1 polymer ?
#
loop_
_entity_poly.entity_id
_entity_poly.type
_entity_poly.pdbx_seq_one_letter_code
_entity_poly.pdbx_strand_id
1 'polypeptide(L)' 'MNQAFKQLESRIQELVLKLQQTGSENTQLNQKLASVQQELEQKTRQL' A
#
# COMPACT_ATOMS: atom_id res chain seq x y z
N MET A 1 -31.35 -9.82 -14.55
CA MET A 1 -32.07 -9.34 -13.81
C MET A 1 -31.50 -8.35 -12.97
N ASN A 2 -30.38 -8.23 -12.72
CA ASN A 2 -30.05 -7.27 -11.83
C ASN A 2 -28.79 -6.57 -12.17
N GLN A 3 -28.92 -5.59 -13.07
CA GLN A 3 -27.83 -4.69 -13.39
C GLN A 3 -27.33 -3.99 -12.12
N ALA A 4 -28.24 -3.71 -11.19
CA ALA A 4 -27.85 -3.07 -9.94
C ALA A 4 -26.92 -3.96 -9.12
N PHE A 5 -27.25 -5.24 -9.04
CA PHE A 5 -26.39 -6.18 -8.35
C PHE A 5 -25.04 -6.36 -9.04
N LYS A 6 -25.05 -6.41 -10.36
CA LYS A 6 -23.81 -6.54 -11.11
C LYS A 6 -22.93 -5.31 -10.94
N GLN A 7 -23.51 -4.12 -10.94
CA GLN A 7 -22.77 -2.90 -10.71
C GLN A 7 -22.18 -2.86 -9.32
N LEU A 8 -22.97 -3.27 -8.33
CA LEU A 8 -22.50 -3.32 -6.96
C LEU A 8 -21.36 -4.30 -6.81
N GLU A 9 -21.48 -5.47 -7.42
CA GLU A 9 -20.45 -6.49 -7.40
C GLU A 9 -19.16 -5.98 -8.02
N SER A 10 -19.26 -5.30 -9.17
CA SER A 10 -18.12 -4.72 -9.83
C SER A 10 -17.40 -3.70 -8.97
N ARG A 11 -18.17 -2.85 -8.29
CA ARG A 11 -17.60 -1.84 -7.41
C ARG A 11 -16.91 -2.45 -6.21
N ILE A 12 -17.50 -3.51 -5.67
CA ILE A 12 -16.87 -4.23 -4.56
C ILE A 12 -15.55 -4.81 -5.00
N GLN A 13 -15.50 -5.41 -6.19
CA GLN A 13 -14.26 -5.96 -6.71
C GLN A 13 -13.20 -4.88 -6.92
N GLU A 14 -13.61 -3.73 -7.44
CA GLU A 14 -12.69 -2.61 -7.60
C GLU A 14 -12.13 -2.13 -6.26
N LEU A 15 -12.98 -2.05 -5.25
CA LEU A 15 -12.56 -1.63 -3.92
C LEU A 15 -11.58 -2.62 -3.31
N VAL A 16 -11.83 -3.91 -3.49
CA VAL A 16 -10.92 -4.94 -3.00
C VAL A 16 -9.55 -4.80 -3.65
N LEU A 17 -9.53 -4.60 -4.97
CA LEU A 17 -8.27 -4.41 -5.69
C LEU A 17 -7.52 -3.17 -5.22
N LYS A 18 -8.24 -2.07 -5.03
CA LYS A 18 -7.63 -0.84 -4.54
C LYS A 18 -7.08 -1.03 -3.13
N LEU A 19 -7.80 -1.75 -2.30
CA LEU A 19 -7.36 -2.00 -0.94
C LEU A 19 -6.09 -2.83 -0.93
N GLN A 20 -6.02 -3.86 -1.77
CA GLN A 20 -4.82 -4.68 -1.90
C GLN A 20 -3.64 -3.85 -2.40
N GLN A 21 -3.88 -3.00 -3.38
CA GLN A 21 -2.85 -2.13 -3.92
C GLN A 21 -2.34 -1.16 -2.86
N THR A 22 -3.24 -0.54 -2.12
CA THR A 22 -2.86 0.39 -1.05
C THR A 22 -2.07 -0.32 0.02
N GLY A 23 -2.46 -1.53 0.39
CA GLY A 23 -1.72 -2.32 1.37
C GLY A 23 -0.32 -2.63 0.91
N SER A 24 -0.15 -2.97 -0.37
CA SER A 24 1.16 -3.24 -0.95
C SER A 24 2.02 -1.98 -0.95
N GLU A 25 1.45 -0.86 -1.35
CA GLU A 25 2.16 0.42 -1.34
C GLU A 25 2.59 0.80 0.07
N ASN A 26 1.71 0.59 1.04
CA ASN A 26 2.02 0.86 2.44
C ASN A 26 3.20 0.04 2.92
N THR A 27 3.21 -1.24 2.59
CA THR A 27 4.32 -2.11 2.96
C THR A 27 5.63 -1.62 2.35
N GLN A 28 5.60 -1.26 1.08
CA GLN A 28 6.79 -0.75 0.40
C GLN A 28 7.29 0.55 1.02
N LEU A 29 6.37 1.45 1.35
CA LEU A 29 6.73 2.71 1.99
C LEU A 29 7.34 2.48 3.36
N ASN A 30 6.80 1.57 4.13
CA ASN A 30 7.34 1.26 5.45
C ASN A 30 8.73 0.65 5.35
N GLN A 31 8.96 -0.21 4.38
CA GLN A 31 10.27 -0.79 4.16
C GLN A 31 11.28 0.27 3.75
N LYS A 32 10.86 1.17 2.87
CA LYS A 32 11.73 2.26 2.42
C LYS A 32 12.06 3.19 3.58
N LEU A 33 11.07 3.50 4.40
CA LEU A 33 11.28 4.35 5.57
C LEU A 33 12.28 3.73 6.53
N ALA A 34 12.14 2.45 6.81
CA ALA A 34 13.07 1.74 7.68
C ALA A 34 14.49 1.76 7.12
N SER A 35 14.62 1.58 5.82
CA SER A 35 15.91 1.59 5.15
C SER A 35 16.58 2.95 5.24
N VAL A 36 15.80 4.01 5.02
CA VAL A 36 16.32 5.38 5.09
C VAL A 36 16.74 5.72 6.52
N GLN A 37 15.94 5.32 7.49
CA GLN A 37 16.29 5.56 8.89
C GLN A 37 17.58 4.85 9.27
N GLN A 38 17.77 3.65 8.77
CA GLN A 38 18.98 2.90 9.03
C GLN A 38 20.21 3.57 8.41
N GLU A 39 20.07 4.05 7.18
CA GLU A 39 21.14 4.78 6.52
C GLU A 39 21.48 6.06 7.28
N LEU A 40 20.47 6.77 7.74
CA LEU A 40 20.68 7.99 8.49
C LEU A 40 21.44 7.72 9.79
N GLU A 41 21.08 6.67 10.50
CA GLU A 41 21.76 6.30 11.73
C GLU A 41 23.24 5.97 11.46
N GLN A 42 23.52 5.25 10.39
CA GLN A 42 24.87 4.89 10.04
C GLN A 42 25.70 6.14 9.73
N LYS A 43 25.14 7.04 8.96
CA LYS A 43 25.85 8.28 8.61
C LYS A 43 26.08 9.15 9.83
N THR A 44 25.12 9.19 10.73
CA THR A 44 25.24 9.97 11.95
C THR A 44 26.36 9.41 12.84
N ARG A 45 26.51 8.10 12.89
CA ARG A 45 27.55 7.47 13.69
C ARG A 45 28.96 7.69 13.12
N GLN A 46 29.04 7.91 11.82
CA GLN A 46 30.32 8.11 11.16
C GLN A 46 30.87 9.52 11.37
N LEU A 47 30.01 10.43 11.77
CA LEU A 47 30.44 11.78 12.08
C LEU A 47 31.07 11.86 13.45
#